data_c7d81d3ea386ca5b120e1669221565ea
#
_entry.id   c7d81d3ea386ca5b120e1669221565ea
#
_cell.length_a   1.000
_cell.length_b   1.000
_cell.length_c   1.000
_cell.angle_alpha   90.00
_cell.angle_beta   90.00
_cell.angle_gamma   90.00
#
_symmetry.space_group_name_H-M   'P 1'
#
loop_
_entity.id
_entity.type
_entity.pdbx_description
1 polymer ?
#
loop_
_entity_poly.entity_id
_entity_poly.type
_entity_poly.pdbx_seq_one_letter_code
_entity_poly.pdbx_strand_id
1 'polypeptide(L)'
;MASAIRRASADLGGDALSRFRSAPWRFDVWQASAILEAWKGRMDWGVPASDSIPAGEVRGVAFPEGGAPRLDVNLLGLAGMDGPLPPHVALLVRERMRAGDPAFQEFLDLFHNRLLHLWR
;
A
#
# COMPACT_ATOMS: atom_id res chain seq x y z
N MET A 1 19.20 13.63 4.88
CA MET A 1 18.07 12.89 4.29
C MET A 1 16.72 13.41 4.74
N ALA A 2 16.43 13.53 6.02
CA ALA A 2 15.15 14.07 6.52
C ALA A 2 14.85 15.50 6.05
N SER A 3 15.85 16.37 5.90
CA SER A 3 15.67 17.74 5.40
C SER A 3 15.38 17.80 3.89
N ALA A 4 15.93 16.90 3.11
CA ALA A 4 15.65 16.80 1.66
C ALA A 4 14.21 16.29 1.42
N ILE A 5 13.75 15.32 2.22
CA ILE A 5 12.38 14.80 2.18
C ILE A 5 11.39 15.89 2.59
N ARG A 6 11.70 16.69 3.62
CA ARG A 6 10.86 17.83 4.04
C ARG A 6 10.81 18.95 3.01
N ARG A 7 11.91 19.26 2.34
CA ARG A 7 11.92 20.24 1.24
C ARG A 7 11.14 19.73 0.04
N ALA A 8 11.34 18.48 -0.34
CA ALA A 8 10.56 17.84 -1.40
C ALA A 8 9.06 17.84 -1.09
N SER A 9 8.66 17.62 0.17
CA SER A 9 7.26 17.68 0.58
C SER A 9 6.67 19.09 0.56
N ALA A 10 7.49 20.11 0.84
CA ALA A 10 7.06 21.52 0.80
C ALA A 10 6.97 22.04 -0.63
N ASP A 11 7.94 21.67 -1.50
CA ASP A 11 7.97 22.07 -2.92
C ASP A 11 7.01 21.25 -3.80
N LEU A 12 6.70 20.03 -3.38
CA LEU A 12 5.79 19.15 -4.10
C LEU A 12 4.32 19.49 -3.88
N GLY A 13 3.99 20.51 -3.12
CA GLY A 13 2.65 21.10 -2.95
C GLY A 13 1.45 20.22 -3.36
N GLY A 14 0.25 20.70 -3.27
CA GLY A 14 -0.95 19.95 -3.61
C GLY A 14 -0.95 19.23 -4.97
N ASP A 15 -0.09 19.62 -5.90
CA ASP A 15 -0.01 19.03 -7.25
C ASP A 15 0.60 17.62 -7.26
N ALA A 16 1.69 17.36 -6.53
CA ALA A 16 2.28 16.02 -6.48
C ALA A 16 1.40 15.02 -5.72
N LEU A 17 0.78 15.46 -4.63
CA LEU A 17 -0.18 14.63 -3.91
C LEU A 17 -1.42 14.35 -4.76
N SER A 18 -1.89 15.34 -5.52
CA SER A 18 -2.99 15.19 -6.47
C SER A 18 -2.66 14.19 -7.58
N ARG A 19 -1.48 14.29 -8.18
CA ARG A 19 -0.99 13.34 -9.18
C ARG A 19 -0.84 11.93 -8.60
N PHE A 20 -0.31 11.83 -7.39
CA PHE A 20 -0.17 10.56 -6.69
C PHE A 20 -1.54 9.90 -6.43
N ARG A 21 -2.53 10.67 -6.01
CA ARG A 21 -3.90 10.18 -5.82
C ARG A 21 -4.55 9.69 -7.11
N SER A 22 -4.34 10.41 -8.21
CA SER A 22 -4.96 10.09 -9.50
C SER A 22 -4.31 8.93 -10.22
N ALA A 23 -3.00 8.76 -10.09
CA ALA A 23 -2.23 7.73 -10.79
C ALA A 23 -1.11 7.14 -9.90
N PRO A 24 -1.45 6.46 -8.81
CA PRO A 24 -0.46 5.94 -7.87
C PRO A 24 0.49 4.91 -8.49
N TRP A 25 0.04 4.15 -9.49
CA TRP A 25 0.85 3.16 -10.21
C TRP A 25 2.02 3.75 -11.01
N ARG A 26 2.06 5.06 -11.19
CA ARG A 26 3.17 5.77 -11.86
C ARG A 26 4.35 6.09 -10.94
N PHE A 27 4.16 5.85 -9.65
CA PHE A 27 5.17 6.14 -8.64
C PHE A 27 5.89 4.87 -8.23
N ASP A 28 7.17 4.99 -7.98
CA ASP A 28 7.95 3.98 -7.29
C ASP A 28 7.45 3.83 -5.85
N VAL A 29 7.51 2.61 -5.33
CA VAL A 29 7.00 2.31 -3.97
C VAL A 29 7.67 3.14 -2.88
N TRP A 30 8.97 3.42 -3.04
CA TRP A 30 9.72 4.20 -2.06
C TRP A 30 9.38 5.69 -2.13
N GLN A 31 9.20 6.22 -3.34
CA GLN A 31 8.71 7.59 -3.55
C GLN A 31 7.32 7.77 -2.95
N ALA A 32 6.41 6.84 -3.22
CA ALA A 32 5.05 6.87 -2.69
C ALA A 32 5.04 6.84 -1.15
N SER A 33 5.83 5.95 -0.55
CA SER A 33 5.93 5.86 0.91
C SER A 33 6.51 7.14 1.53
N ALA A 34 7.55 7.71 0.91
CA ALA A 34 8.16 8.96 1.36
C ALA A 34 7.17 10.14 1.30
N ILE A 35 6.38 10.24 0.24
CA ILE A 35 5.34 11.28 0.10
C ILE A 35 4.31 11.16 1.23
N LEU A 36 3.80 9.97 1.50
CA LEU A 36 2.79 9.75 2.53
C LEU A 36 3.32 10.01 3.94
N GLU A 37 4.53 9.58 4.25
CA GLU A 37 5.15 9.84 5.53
C GLU A 37 5.46 11.32 5.74
N ALA A 38 5.95 12.00 4.72
CA ALA A 38 6.19 13.43 4.77
C ALA A 38 4.89 14.21 5.00
N TRP A 39 3.78 13.73 4.45
CA TRP A 39 2.48 14.38 4.57
C TRP A 39 1.80 14.15 5.92
N LYS A 40 1.80 12.91 6.43
CA LYS A 40 1.07 12.52 7.66
C LYS A 40 1.95 12.04 8.81
N GLY A 41 3.25 11.90 8.59
CA GLY A 41 4.21 11.43 9.58
C GLY A 41 4.23 9.92 9.79
N ARG A 42 3.21 9.21 9.32
CA ARG A 42 3.13 7.75 9.36
C ARG A 42 2.26 7.23 8.24
N MET A 43 2.44 5.98 7.88
CA MET A 43 1.60 5.27 6.91
C MET A 43 1.53 3.79 7.24
N ASP A 44 0.52 3.13 6.74
CA ASP A 44 0.38 1.69 6.82
C ASP A 44 0.51 1.07 5.42
N TRP A 45 1.07 -0.13 5.38
CA TRP A 45 1.19 -0.92 4.17
C TRP A 45 0.03 -1.88 4.03
N GLY A 46 -0.42 -2.11 2.82
CA GLY A 46 -1.38 -3.15 2.49
C GLY A 46 -0.95 -3.91 1.24
N VAL A 47 -1.24 -5.19 1.18
CA VAL A 47 -1.02 -6.02 0.00
C VAL A 47 -2.31 -6.80 -0.29
N PRO A 48 -3.21 -6.23 -1.09
CA PRO A 48 -4.46 -6.90 -1.42
C PRO A 48 -4.22 -8.21 -2.16
N ALA A 49 -4.96 -9.25 -1.80
CA ALA A 49 -4.96 -10.50 -2.54
C ALA A 49 -5.60 -10.26 -3.93
N SER A 50 -4.84 -10.52 -4.98
CA SER A 50 -5.30 -10.30 -6.36
C SER A 50 -4.67 -11.32 -7.29
N ASP A 51 -5.43 -11.69 -8.32
CA ASP A 51 -4.99 -12.52 -9.43
C ASP A 51 -4.78 -11.70 -10.72
N SER A 52 -4.97 -10.39 -10.65
CA SER A 52 -4.73 -9.51 -11.80
C SER A 52 -3.26 -9.12 -11.90
N ILE A 53 -2.80 -8.96 -13.13
CA ILE A 53 -1.45 -8.45 -13.42
C ILE A 53 -1.41 -6.99 -12.97
N PRO A 54 -0.46 -6.61 -12.09
CA PRO A 54 -0.38 -5.24 -11.60
C PRO A 54 0.13 -4.28 -12.68
N ALA A 55 -0.42 -3.07 -12.70
CA ALA A 55 0.06 -2.00 -13.58
C ALA A 55 1.39 -1.39 -13.11
N GLY A 56 1.79 -1.63 -11.87
CA GLY A 56 3.01 -1.13 -11.26
C GLY A 56 3.19 -1.66 -9.84
N GLU A 57 4.23 -1.20 -9.18
CA GLU A 57 4.53 -1.60 -7.79
C GLU A 57 3.48 -1.07 -6.81
N VAL A 58 3.00 0.12 -7.04
CA VAL A 58 1.95 0.76 -6.23
C VAL A 58 0.59 0.49 -6.86
N ARG A 59 -0.30 -0.09 -6.10
CA ARG A 59 -1.66 -0.40 -6.52
C ARG A 59 -2.62 0.76 -6.28
N GLY A 60 -2.51 1.39 -5.13
CA GLY A 60 -3.40 2.47 -4.74
C GLY A 60 -3.04 3.06 -3.39
N VAL A 61 -3.78 4.07 -3.02
CA VAL A 61 -3.66 4.72 -1.71
C VAL A 61 -5.05 4.96 -1.14
N ALA A 62 -5.22 4.67 0.13
CA ALA A 62 -6.45 4.93 0.87
C ALA A 62 -6.18 5.93 2.00
N PHE A 63 -7.15 6.80 2.23
CA PHE A 63 -7.10 7.83 3.27
C PHE A 63 -8.29 7.63 4.23
N PRO A 64 -8.18 6.68 5.19
CA PRO A 64 -9.24 6.46 6.15
C PRO A 64 -9.40 7.65 7.07
N GLU A 65 -10.63 7.98 7.43
CA GLU A 65 -10.90 9.05 8.39
C GLU A 65 -10.31 8.72 9.77
N GLY A 66 -9.55 9.65 10.34
CA GLY A 66 -8.93 9.50 11.65
C GLY A 66 -7.77 8.50 11.72
N GLY A 67 -7.43 7.85 10.61
CA GLY A 67 -6.36 6.86 10.53
C GLY A 67 -5.15 7.30 9.73
N ALA A 68 -4.09 6.49 9.76
CA ALA A 68 -2.94 6.68 8.89
C ALA A 68 -3.30 6.37 7.43
N PRO A 69 -2.70 7.06 6.43
CA PRO A 69 -2.87 6.69 5.04
C PRO A 69 -2.33 5.28 4.82
N ARG A 70 -3.03 4.53 3.97
CA ARG A 70 -2.67 3.16 3.62
C ARG A 70 -2.18 3.12 2.18
N LEU A 71 -0.96 2.62 1.98
CA LEU A 71 -0.38 2.40 0.67
C LEU A 71 -0.54 0.92 0.29
N ASP A 72 -1.36 0.66 -0.71
CA ASP A 72 -1.52 -0.68 -1.26
C ASP A 72 -0.47 -0.93 -2.35
N VAL A 73 0.30 -1.99 -2.18
CA VAL A 73 1.40 -2.36 -3.06
C VAL A 73 1.27 -3.79 -3.59
N ASN A 74 2.03 -4.11 -4.62
CA ASN A 74 2.07 -5.43 -5.24
C ASN A 74 3.37 -6.18 -4.90
N LEU A 75 3.91 -5.95 -3.71
CA LEU A 75 5.18 -6.52 -3.27
C LEU A 75 4.98 -7.39 -2.02
N LEU A 76 5.76 -8.46 -1.93
CA LEU A 76 5.83 -9.32 -0.74
C LEU A 76 4.47 -9.86 -0.25
N GLY A 77 3.51 -10.03 -1.16
CA GLY A 77 2.19 -10.55 -0.82
C GLY A 77 2.25 -12.00 -0.36
N LEU A 78 1.62 -12.31 0.79
CA LEU A 78 1.49 -13.68 1.28
C LEU A 78 0.46 -14.48 0.49
N ALA A 79 -0.61 -13.83 0.08
CA ALA A 79 -1.68 -14.42 -0.74
C ALA A 79 -1.75 -13.74 -2.10
N GLY A 80 -1.82 -14.53 -3.17
CA GLY A 80 -1.86 -14.03 -4.53
C GLY A 80 -1.14 -14.96 -5.49
N MET A 81 -0.95 -14.54 -6.74
CA MET A 81 -0.34 -15.38 -7.79
C MET A 81 1.07 -15.86 -7.44
N ASP A 82 1.87 -14.98 -6.88
CA ASP A 82 3.28 -15.24 -6.55
C ASP A 82 3.53 -15.39 -5.04
N GLY A 83 2.47 -15.46 -4.25
CA GLY A 83 2.59 -15.57 -2.80
C GLY A 83 2.91 -16.99 -2.32
N PRO A 84 3.51 -17.14 -1.12
CA PRO A 84 3.83 -18.45 -0.54
C PRO A 84 2.59 -19.24 -0.09
N LEU A 85 1.46 -18.56 0.13
CA LEU A 85 0.23 -19.23 0.53
C LEU A 85 -0.44 -19.91 -0.67
N PRO A 86 -1.12 -21.04 -0.46
CA PRO A 86 -1.81 -21.75 -1.53
C PRO A 86 -2.87 -20.89 -2.24
N PRO A 87 -3.16 -21.15 -3.55
CA PRO A 87 -4.13 -20.35 -4.29
C PRO A 87 -5.53 -20.30 -3.68
N HIS A 88 -5.97 -21.35 -2.99
CA HIS A 88 -7.28 -21.37 -2.33
C HIS A 88 -7.36 -20.38 -1.16
N VAL A 89 -6.25 -20.04 -0.52
CA VAL A 89 -6.21 -19.00 0.53
C VAL A 89 -6.47 -17.63 -0.09
N ALA A 90 -5.84 -17.31 -1.22
CA ALA A 90 -6.09 -16.06 -1.94
C ALA A 90 -7.56 -15.94 -2.37
N LEU A 91 -8.14 -17.03 -2.86
CA LEU A 91 -9.56 -17.08 -3.22
C LEU A 91 -10.46 -16.82 -2.00
N LEU A 92 -10.16 -17.45 -0.86
CA LEU A 92 -10.90 -17.25 0.37
C LEU A 92 -10.83 -15.80 0.86
N VAL A 93 -9.65 -15.18 0.83
CA VAL A 93 -9.49 -13.77 1.20
C VAL A 93 -10.38 -12.87 0.32
N ARG A 94 -10.36 -13.09 -0.99
CA ARG A 94 -11.18 -12.31 -1.94
C ARG A 94 -12.67 -12.51 -1.74
N GLU A 95 -13.10 -13.74 -1.49
CA GLU A 95 -14.52 -14.03 -1.20
C GLU A 95 -14.99 -13.35 0.08
N ARG A 96 -14.18 -13.36 1.12
CA ARG A 96 -14.47 -12.66 2.38
C ARG A 96 -14.57 -11.15 2.19
N MET A 97 -13.64 -10.56 1.42
CA MET A 97 -13.69 -9.14 1.08
C MET A 97 -14.96 -8.78 0.32
N ARG A 98 -15.38 -9.60 -0.65
CA ARG A 98 -16.64 -9.39 -1.39
C ARG A 98 -17.88 -9.50 -0.50
N ALA A 99 -17.83 -10.36 0.51
CA ALA A 99 -18.90 -10.50 1.49
C ALA A 99 -18.92 -9.38 2.56
N GLY A 100 -18.01 -8.42 2.47
CA GLY A 100 -17.92 -7.32 3.43
C GLY A 100 -17.17 -7.66 4.72
N ASP A 101 -16.45 -8.78 4.75
CA ASP A 101 -15.63 -9.22 5.89
C ASP A 101 -14.15 -9.06 5.58
N PRO A 102 -13.51 -7.94 6.00
CA PRO A 102 -12.10 -7.67 5.73
C PRO A 102 -11.15 -8.33 6.74
N ALA A 103 -11.63 -9.07 7.73
CA ALA A 103 -10.85 -9.55 8.86
C ALA A 103 -9.64 -10.39 8.44
N PHE A 104 -9.81 -11.27 7.45
CA PHE A 104 -8.71 -12.12 6.99
C PHE A 104 -7.65 -11.33 6.22
N GLN A 105 -8.07 -10.39 5.37
CA GLN A 105 -7.14 -9.48 4.69
C GLN A 105 -6.38 -8.62 5.70
N GLU A 106 -7.05 -8.06 6.69
CA GLU A 106 -6.44 -7.28 7.76
C GLU A 106 -5.44 -8.11 8.57
N PHE A 107 -5.76 -9.36 8.87
CA PHE A 107 -4.85 -10.28 9.52
C PHE A 107 -3.56 -10.49 8.71
N LEU A 108 -3.66 -10.73 7.42
CA LEU A 108 -2.49 -10.85 6.54
C LEU A 108 -1.72 -9.54 6.45
N ASP A 109 -2.39 -8.40 6.45
CA ASP A 109 -1.76 -7.10 6.38
C ASP A 109 -0.97 -6.72 7.65
N LEU A 110 -1.23 -7.35 8.78
CA LEU A 110 -0.34 -7.23 9.94
C LEU A 110 1.07 -7.73 9.62
N PHE A 111 1.18 -8.85 8.92
CA PHE A 111 2.46 -9.40 8.48
C PHE A 111 3.07 -8.57 7.35
N HIS A 112 2.27 -8.18 6.35
CA HIS A 112 2.71 -7.34 5.25
C HIS A 112 3.28 -6.01 5.77
N ASN A 113 2.56 -5.37 6.67
CA ASN A 113 2.98 -4.10 7.25
C ASN A 113 4.31 -4.24 7.97
N ARG A 114 4.47 -5.30 8.78
CA ARG A 114 5.72 -5.56 9.51
C ARG A 114 6.88 -5.86 8.55
N LEU A 115 6.67 -6.72 7.58
CA LEU A 115 7.68 -7.10 6.60
C LEU A 115 8.16 -5.90 5.78
N LEU A 116 7.23 -5.09 5.28
CA LEU A 116 7.56 -3.93 4.46
C LEU A 116 8.25 -2.82 5.26
N HIS A 117 7.90 -2.64 6.52
CA HIS A 117 8.61 -1.72 7.41
C HIS A 117 10.04 -2.20 7.73
N LEU A 118 10.24 -3.51 7.87
CA LEU A 118 11.57 -4.07 8.10
C LEU A 118 12.45 -4.02 6.84
N TRP A 119 11.83 -4.19 5.67
CA TRP A 119 12.57 -4.16 4.41
C TRP A 119 12.98 -2.75 3.99
N ARG A 120 12.22 -1.79 4.39
CA ARG A 120 12.50 -0.39 4.16
C ARG A 120 13.62 0.14 5.08
#